data_b46803707749d54f0f5af0471cbc72f1
#
_entry.id   b46803707749d54f0f5af0471cbc72f1
#
_cell.length_a   1.000
_cell.length_b   1.000
_cell.length_c   1.000
_cell.angle_alpha   90.00
_cell.angle_beta   90.00
_cell.angle_gamma   90.00
#
_symmetry.space_group_name_H-M   'P 1'
#
loop_
_entity.id
_entity.type
_entity.pdbx_description
1 polymer ?
#
loop_
_entity_poly.entity_id
_entity_poly.type
_entity_poly.pdbx_seq_one_letter_code
_entity_poly.pdbx_strand_id
1 'polypeptide(L)'
;MISSQMFERVTQGVPTKAEQIRARHILVATEDEARNLLTQLQGGADFAEVARQYSLDPSTKESGGDLGFFPRGTLVVSEVEDVAFTLSVGQISDVVHSAMGYHIVQVQERVQDMQLTEESWQSLREATFRDWVAQLWSSANVEILIAL
;
A
#
# COMPACT_ATOMS: atom_id res chain seq x y z
N MET A 1 -6.37 -16.02 -24.93
CA MET A 1 -6.90 -15.93 -23.55
C MET A 1 -6.08 -16.83 -22.64
N ILE A 2 -5.68 -16.33 -21.49
CA ILE A 2 -4.88 -17.09 -20.51
C ILE A 2 -5.84 -17.90 -19.64
N SER A 3 -5.55 -19.21 -19.50
CA SER A 3 -6.41 -20.11 -18.74
C SER A 3 -6.24 -19.93 -17.22
N SER A 4 -7.26 -20.35 -16.46
CA SER A 4 -7.18 -20.35 -15.00
C SER A 4 -6.08 -21.26 -14.47
N GLN A 5 -5.74 -22.33 -15.20
CA GLN A 5 -4.63 -23.23 -14.87
C GLN A 5 -3.28 -22.51 -14.94
N MET A 6 -3.11 -21.63 -15.93
CA MET A 6 -1.90 -20.82 -16.05
C MET A 6 -1.77 -19.86 -14.88
N PHE A 7 -2.84 -19.21 -14.49
CA PHE A 7 -2.87 -18.32 -13.33
C PHE A 7 -2.46 -19.07 -12.06
N GLU A 8 -3.04 -20.24 -11.82
CA GLU A 8 -2.71 -21.06 -10.66
C GLU A 8 -1.24 -21.48 -10.66
N ARG A 9 -0.72 -21.88 -11.81
CA ARG A 9 0.67 -22.31 -11.93
C ARG A 9 1.65 -21.19 -11.64
N VAL A 10 1.42 -20.01 -12.21
CA VAL A 10 2.30 -18.85 -12.05
C VAL A 10 2.28 -18.33 -10.61
N THR A 11 1.12 -18.38 -9.97
CA THR A 11 0.93 -17.81 -8.62
C THR A 11 1.08 -18.81 -7.49
N GLN A 12 1.43 -20.05 -7.80
CA GLN A 12 1.55 -21.12 -6.81
C GLN A 12 2.56 -20.84 -5.71
N GLY A 13 3.61 -20.08 -6.03
CA GLY A 13 4.66 -19.73 -5.07
C GLY A 13 4.37 -18.50 -4.21
N VAL A 14 3.20 -17.87 -4.35
CA VAL A 14 2.86 -16.70 -3.54
C VAL A 14 2.61 -17.15 -2.10
N PRO A 15 3.38 -16.64 -1.13
CA PRO A 15 3.25 -17.08 0.26
C PRO A 15 1.93 -16.64 0.87
N THR A 16 1.47 -17.37 1.88
CA THR A 16 0.26 -17.05 2.64
C THR A 16 0.54 -16.13 3.84
N LYS A 17 1.81 -15.91 4.14
CA LYS A 17 2.28 -15.03 5.21
C LYS A 17 3.31 -14.06 4.66
N ALA A 18 3.32 -12.84 5.18
CA ALA A 18 4.30 -11.83 4.78
C ALA A 18 4.49 -10.80 5.88
N GLU A 19 5.57 -10.02 5.78
CA GLU A 19 5.71 -8.82 6.60
C GLU A 19 4.56 -7.88 6.27
N GLN A 20 3.84 -7.45 7.31
CA GLN A 20 2.75 -6.49 7.19
C GLN A 20 2.94 -5.37 8.20
N ILE A 21 2.53 -4.18 7.81
CA ILE A 21 2.55 -3.03 8.70
C ILE A 21 1.14 -2.50 8.83
N ARG A 22 0.86 -1.97 10.02
CA ARG A 22 -0.34 -1.17 10.24
C ARG A 22 0.09 0.28 10.22
N ALA A 23 -0.50 1.03 9.29
CA ALA A 23 -0.17 2.43 9.10
C ALA A 23 -1.43 3.26 9.05
N ARG A 24 -1.28 4.57 9.24
CA ARG A 24 -2.33 5.54 9.07
C ARG A 24 -1.81 6.72 8.28
N HIS A 25 -2.70 7.39 7.57
CA HIS A 25 -2.34 8.52 6.74
C HIS A 25 -3.34 9.66 6.83
N ILE A 26 -2.89 10.83 6.42
CA ILE A 26 -3.73 12.02 6.26
C ILE A 26 -3.54 12.49 4.83
N LEU A 27 -4.62 12.65 4.10
CA LEU A 27 -4.61 13.17 2.73
C LEU A 27 -5.12 14.60 2.71
N VAL A 28 -4.34 15.51 2.12
CA VAL A 28 -4.74 16.90 1.92
C VAL A 28 -4.47 17.35 0.49
N ALA A 29 -5.05 18.47 0.09
CA ALA A 29 -5.00 18.93 -1.30
C ALA A 29 -3.71 19.67 -1.64
N THR A 30 -3.07 20.33 -0.66
CA THR A 30 -1.90 21.18 -0.90
C THR A 30 -0.72 20.80 -0.02
N GLU A 31 0.48 21.07 -0.51
CA GLU A 31 1.71 20.84 0.25
C GLU A 31 1.76 21.72 1.51
N ASP A 32 1.30 22.96 1.42
CA ASP A 32 1.30 23.90 2.55
C ASP A 32 0.45 23.39 3.70
N GLU A 33 -0.74 22.84 3.40
CA GLU A 33 -1.58 22.21 4.42
C GLU A 33 -0.88 21.02 5.05
N ALA A 34 -0.28 20.17 4.22
CA ALA A 34 0.44 18.99 4.71
C ALA A 34 1.58 19.38 5.64
N ARG A 35 2.35 20.40 5.30
CA ARG A 35 3.45 20.89 6.13
C ARG A 35 2.97 21.47 7.44
N ASN A 36 1.87 22.22 7.42
CA ASN A 36 1.27 22.76 8.65
C ASN A 36 0.83 21.63 9.57
N LEU A 37 0.15 20.61 9.04
CA LEU A 37 -0.28 19.47 9.82
C LEU A 37 0.92 18.67 10.36
N LEU A 38 1.95 18.49 9.54
CA LEU A 38 3.17 17.80 9.96
C LEU A 38 3.82 18.53 11.14
N THR A 39 3.87 19.86 11.10
CA THR A 39 4.41 20.66 12.21
C THR A 39 3.60 20.44 13.49
N GLN A 40 2.27 20.41 13.39
CA GLN A 40 1.40 20.13 14.52
C GLN A 40 1.65 18.73 15.10
N LEU A 41 1.80 17.74 14.24
CA LEU A 41 2.05 16.36 14.64
C LEU A 41 3.40 16.21 15.33
N GLN A 42 4.43 16.87 14.83
CA GLN A 42 5.76 16.89 15.43
C GLN A 42 5.73 17.59 16.78
N GLY A 43 4.81 18.52 16.96
CA GLY A 43 4.59 19.23 18.23
C GLY A 43 3.76 18.45 19.24
N GLY A 44 3.31 17.25 18.90
CA GLY A 44 2.57 16.39 19.83
C GLY A 44 1.08 16.26 19.57
N ALA A 45 0.55 16.80 18.45
CA ALA A 45 -0.85 16.65 18.12
C ALA A 45 -1.21 15.17 17.87
N ASP A 46 -2.46 14.81 18.19
CA ASP A 46 -2.95 13.45 17.97
C ASP A 46 -3.21 13.21 16.49
N PHE A 47 -2.50 12.23 15.91
CA PHE A 47 -2.60 11.91 14.48
C PHE A 47 -4.06 11.57 14.08
N ALA A 48 -4.73 10.76 14.88
CA ALA A 48 -6.10 10.35 14.59
C ALA A 48 -7.06 11.54 14.56
N GLU A 49 -6.93 12.47 15.49
CA GLU A 49 -7.76 13.67 15.55
C GLU A 49 -7.50 14.57 14.34
N VAL A 50 -6.24 14.77 13.98
CA VAL A 50 -5.87 15.56 12.81
C VAL A 50 -6.44 14.92 11.54
N ALA A 51 -6.37 13.61 11.42
CA ALA A 51 -6.95 12.89 10.28
C ALA A 51 -8.46 13.09 10.20
N ARG A 52 -9.16 12.98 11.34
CA ARG A 52 -10.62 13.18 11.36
C ARG A 52 -11.03 14.58 10.96
N GLN A 53 -10.22 15.58 11.30
CA GLN A 53 -10.53 16.98 11.02
C GLN A 53 -10.15 17.39 9.60
N TYR A 54 -9.03 16.92 9.09
CA TYR A 54 -8.41 17.49 7.88
C TYR A 54 -8.26 16.52 6.72
N SER A 55 -8.28 15.21 6.94
CA SER A 55 -8.07 14.24 5.86
C SER A 55 -9.18 14.31 4.83
N LEU A 56 -8.80 14.25 3.56
CA LEU A 56 -9.73 14.21 2.43
C LEU A 56 -10.05 12.78 1.98
N ASP A 57 -9.45 11.78 2.62
CA ASP A 57 -9.72 10.37 2.30
C ASP A 57 -10.97 9.89 3.05
N PRO A 58 -12.13 9.79 2.39
CA PRO A 58 -13.36 9.42 3.07
C PRO A 58 -13.36 7.99 3.61
N SER A 59 -12.53 7.11 3.05
CA SER A 59 -12.49 5.71 3.47
C SER A 59 -11.77 5.52 4.81
N THR A 60 -10.87 6.42 5.20
CA THR A 60 -10.07 6.29 6.42
C THR A 60 -10.26 7.43 7.41
N LYS A 61 -10.83 8.54 6.97
CA LYS A 61 -10.97 9.75 7.79
C LYS A 61 -11.62 9.48 9.15
N GLU A 62 -12.74 8.78 9.16
CA GLU A 62 -13.51 8.51 10.38
C GLU A 62 -12.76 7.57 11.34
N SER A 63 -11.90 6.72 10.82
CA SER A 63 -11.07 5.82 11.62
C SER A 63 -9.71 6.43 12.00
N GLY A 64 -9.57 7.75 11.87
CA GLY A 64 -8.31 8.42 12.22
C GLY A 64 -7.19 8.20 11.22
N GLY A 65 -7.53 7.89 9.98
CA GLY A 65 -6.58 7.63 8.92
C GLY A 65 -6.07 6.19 8.85
N ASP A 66 -6.60 5.29 9.65
CA ASP A 66 -6.13 3.89 9.77
C ASP A 66 -6.33 3.13 8.46
N LEU A 67 -5.23 2.63 7.91
CA LEU A 67 -5.23 1.80 6.69
C LEU A 67 -5.32 0.30 7.03
N GLY A 68 -5.25 -0.06 8.31
CA GLY A 68 -5.18 -1.46 8.73
C GLY A 68 -3.82 -2.07 8.41
N PHE A 69 -3.69 -3.37 8.62
CA PHE A 69 -2.49 -4.11 8.23
C PHE A 69 -2.48 -4.37 6.73
N PHE A 70 -1.33 -4.22 6.10
CA PHE A 70 -1.16 -4.53 4.68
C PHE A 70 0.28 -4.96 4.38
N PRO A 71 0.46 -5.91 3.45
CA PRO A 71 1.78 -6.25 2.93
C PRO A 71 2.15 -5.33 1.76
N ARG A 72 3.39 -5.41 1.31
CA ARG A 72 3.80 -4.73 0.08
C ARG A 72 2.99 -5.28 -1.10
N GLY A 73 2.67 -4.39 -2.03
CA GLY A 73 2.00 -4.74 -3.28
C GLY A 73 0.48 -4.67 -3.25
N THR A 74 -0.12 -4.24 -2.15
CA THR A 74 -1.58 -4.21 -2.02
C THR A 74 -2.18 -2.80 -1.88
N LEU A 75 -1.37 -1.82 -1.51
CA LEU A 75 -1.88 -0.46 -1.33
C LEU A 75 -2.05 0.23 -2.68
N VAL A 76 -3.19 0.91 -2.86
CA VAL A 76 -3.52 1.59 -4.12
C VAL A 76 -2.52 2.71 -4.43
N VAL A 77 -2.11 3.45 -3.39
CA VAL A 77 -1.14 4.55 -3.55
C VAL A 77 0.26 4.02 -3.24
N SER A 78 1.01 3.68 -4.29
CA SER A 78 2.33 3.08 -4.15
C SER A 78 3.34 3.98 -3.46
N GLU A 79 3.24 5.29 -3.63
CA GLU A 79 4.11 6.25 -2.97
C GLU A 79 3.97 6.20 -1.45
N VAL A 80 2.74 6.05 -0.95
CA VAL A 80 2.46 5.91 0.48
C VAL A 80 2.99 4.57 0.98
N GLU A 81 2.78 3.50 0.23
CA GLU A 81 3.29 2.18 0.58
C GLU A 81 4.81 2.16 0.72
N ASP A 82 5.52 2.69 -0.28
CA ASP A 82 6.99 2.72 -0.27
C ASP A 82 7.52 3.48 0.95
N VAL A 83 6.95 4.63 1.24
CA VAL A 83 7.36 5.42 2.41
C VAL A 83 7.05 4.67 3.71
N ALA A 84 5.85 4.10 3.82
CA ALA A 84 5.42 3.40 5.03
C ALA A 84 6.36 2.25 5.39
N PHE A 85 6.82 1.48 4.40
CA PHE A 85 7.72 0.36 4.65
C PHE A 85 9.15 0.78 5.01
N THR A 86 9.52 2.04 4.79
CA THR A 86 10.83 2.57 5.20
C THR A 86 10.82 3.17 6.60
N LEU A 87 9.64 3.43 7.17
CA LEU A 87 9.51 4.06 8.48
C LEU A 87 9.68 3.04 9.61
N SER A 88 10.21 3.54 10.73
CA SER A 88 10.20 2.78 11.99
C SER A 88 8.84 2.90 12.65
N VAL A 89 8.51 1.94 13.52
CA VAL A 89 7.25 1.98 14.29
C VAL A 89 7.18 3.27 15.10
N GLY A 90 6.08 3.99 14.96
CA GLY A 90 5.85 5.27 15.63
C GLY A 90 6.38 6.49 14.88
N GLN A 91 7.19 6.28 13.85
CA GLN A 91 7.76 7.38 13.08
C GLN A 91 6.73 7.99 12.13
N ILE A 92 6.73 9.32 12.03
CA ILE A 92 5.88 10.08 11.09
C ILE A 92 6.74 10.44 9.88
N SER A 93 6.18 10.25 8.68
CA SER A 93 6.89 10.57 7.43
C SER A 93 6.95 12.07 7.19
N ASP A 94 7.82 12.44 6.25
CA ASP A 94 7.72 13.74 5.59
C ASP A 94 6.50 13.77 4.66
N VAL A 95 6.23 14.91 4.05
CA VAL A 95 5.12 15.06 3.09
C VAL A 95 5.39 14.19 1.87
N VAL A 96 4.42 13.35 1.50
CA VAL A 96 4.50 12.45 0.35
C VAL A 96 3.53 12.93 -0.73
N HIS A 97 4.02 13.15 -1.93
CA HIS A 97 3.19 13.57 -3.06
C HIS A 97 2.71 12.36 -3.86
N SER A 98 1.44 12.34 -4.21
CA SER A 98 0.85 11.32 -5.08
C SER A 98 -0.15 11.95 -6.05
N ALA A 99 -0.72 11.15 -6.94
CA ALA A 99 -1.75 11.61 -7.86
C ALA A 99 -3.01 12.11 -7.15
N MET A 100 -3.24 11.68 -5.91
CA MET A 100 -4.41 12.10 -5.11
C MET A 100 -4.19 13.42 -4.36
N GLY A 101 -2.94 13.81 -4.15
CA GLY A 101 -2.60 15.00 -3.38
C GLY A 101 -1.36 14.78 -2.53
N TYR A 102 -1.42 15.20 -1.27
CA TYR A 102 -0.29 15.13 -0.35
C TYR A 102 -0.67 14.31 0.87
N HIS A 103 0.22 13.42 1.28
CA HIS A 103 -0.02 12.49 2.39
C HIS A 103 1.00 12.69 3.50
N ILE A 104 0.56 12.43 4.72
CA ILE A 104 1.44 12.24 5.88
C ILE A 104 1.15 10.84 6.40
N VAL A 105 2.18 10.04 6.64
CA VAL A 105 2.06 8.62 6.99
C VAL A 105 2.74 8.36 8.33
N GLN A 106 2.13 7.51 9.14
CA GLN A 106 2.74 7.01 10.38
C GLN A 106 2.55 5.50 10.46
N VAL A 107 3.62 4.78 10.79
CA VAL A 107 3.54 3.34 11.04
C VAL A 107 3.23 3.11 12.52
N GLN A 108 2.21 2.32 12.79
CA GLN A 108 1.78 1.99 14.15
C GLN A 108 2.33 0.66 14.64
N GLU A 109 2.38 -0.34 13.76
CA GLU A 109 2.84 -1.69 14.08
C GLU A 109 3.53 -2.33 12.88
N ARG A 110 4.43 -3.28 13.17
CA ARG A 110 5.10 -4.08 12.15
C ARG A 110 5.18 -5.52 12.61
N VAL A 111 4.70 -6.44 11.79
CA VAL A 111 4.72 -7.88 12.08
C VAL A 111 5.38 -8.60 10.92
N GLN A 112 6.42 -9.40 11.20
CA GLN A 112 7.26 -10.00 10.16
C GLN A 112 6.58 -11.13 9.41
N ASP A 113 5.85 -11.99 10.12
CA ASP A 113 5.23 -13.20 9.57
C ASP A 113 3.74 -13.22 9.89
N MET A 114 3.00 -12.30 9.29
CA MET A 114 1.57 -12.20 9.55
C MET A 114 0.78 -12.92 8.46
N GLN A 115 -0.22 -13.71 8.85
CA GLN A 115 -1.12 -14.36 7.92
C GLN A 115 -1.82 -13.31 7.05
N LEU A 116 -1.77 -13.50 5.75
CA LEU A 116 -2.46 -12.63 4.81
C LEU A 116 -3.97 -12.88 4.88
N THR A 117 -4.75 -11.81 4.72
CA THR A 117 -6.20 -11.97 4.49
C THR A 117 -6.40 -12.60 3.12
N GLU A 118 -7.54 -13.24 2.90
CA GLU A 118 -7.89 -13.79 1.60
C GLU A 118 -7.79 -12.72 0.50
N GLU A 119 -8.29 -11.53 0.79
CA GLU A 119 -8.26 -10.40 -0.14
C GLU A 119 -6.83 -9.98 -0.49
N SER A 120 -5.95 -9.84 0.50
CA SER A 120 -4.55 -9.48 0.29
C SER A 120 -3.81 -10.56 -0.49
N TRP A 121 -4.05 -11.81 -0.16
CA TRP A 121 -3.44 -12.94 -0.85
C TRP A 121 -3.84 -12.98 -2.33
N GLN A 122 -5.13 -12.78 -2.62
CA GLN A 122 -5.62 -12.71 -3.99
C GLN A 122 -5.01 -11.53 -4.75
N SER A 123 -4.91 -10.37 -4.11
CA SER A 123 -4.28 -9.19 -4.73
C SER A 123 -2.81 -9.46 -5.09
N LEU A 124 -2.07 -10.13 -4.21
CA LEU A 124 -0.68 -10.50 -4.48
C LEU A 124 -0.55 -11.53 -5.59
N ARG A 125 -1.46 -12.48 -5.65
CA ARG A 125 -1.50 -13.45 -6.75
C ARG A 125 -1.73 -12.77 -8.09
N GLU A 126 -2.69 -11.85 -8.14
CA GLU A 126 -3.00 -11.09 -9.36
C GLU A 126 -1.82 -10.22 -9.79
N ALA A 127 -1.15 -9.57 -8.84
CA ALA A 127 0.03 -8.75 -9.12
C ALA A 127 1.18 -9.61 -9.67
N THR A 128 1.42 -10.77 -9.06
CA THR A 128 2.45 -11.71 -9.51
C THR A 128 2.17 -12.18 -10.94
N PHE A 129 0.93 -12.52 -11.22
CA PHE A 129 0.53 -12.96 -12.55
C PHE A 129 0.67 -11.84 -13.59
N ARG A 130 0.26 -10.63 -13.23
CA ARG A 130 0.38 -9.46 -14.11
C ARG A 130 1.83 -9.17 -14.46
N ASP A 131 2.72 -9.24 -13.49
CA ASP A 131 4.16 -9.04 -13.70
C ASP A 131 4.74 -10.13 -14.61
N TRP A 132 4.32 -11.37 -14.41
CA TRP A 132 4.76 -12.46 -15.25
C TRP A 132 4.34 -12.26 -16.71
N VAL A 133 3.09 -11.85 -16.94
CA VAL A 133 2.58 -11.56 -18.30
C VAL A 133 3.38 -10.41 -18.94
N ALA A 134 3.64 -9.35 -18.16
CA ALA A 134 4.41 -8.22 -18.66
C ALA A 134 5.82 -8.62 -19.06
N GLN A 135 6.47 -9.50 -18.30
CA GLN A 135 7.80 -10.02 -18.63
C GLN A 135 7.77 -10.83 -19.92
N LEU A 136 6.74 -11.64 -20.18
CA LEU A 136 6.59 -12.38 -21.41
C LEU A 136 6.48 -11.46 -22.62
N TRP A 137 5.67 -10.40 -22.52
CA TRP A 137 5.50 -9.46 -23.60
C TRP A 137 6.81 -8.70 -23.91
N SER A 138 7.59 -8.37 -22.89
CA SER A 138 8.85 -7.65 -23.08
C SER A 138 9.98 -8.54 -23.59
N SER A 139 9.91 -9.85 -23.36
CA SER A 139 10.96 -10.80 -23.71
C SER A 139 10.81 -11.43 -25.11
N ALA A 140 9.79 -11.03 -25.86
CA ALA A 140 9.45 -11.58 -27.18
C ALA A 140 9.07 -13.07 -27.19
N ASN A 141 8.71 -13.63 -26.04
CA ASN A 141 8.27 -15.02 -25.91
C ASN A 141 6.74 -15.14 -25.97
N VAL A 142 6.13 -14.28 -26.77
CA VAL A 142 4.67 -14.22 -26.93
C VAL A 142 4.08 -15.53 -27.44
N GLU A 143 4.85 -16.29 -28.21
CA GLU A 143 4.44 -17.59 -28.75
C GLU A 143 4.06 -18.58 -27.66
N ILE A 144 4.65 -18.48 -26.48
CA ILE A 144 4.33 -19.34 -25.33
C ILE A 144 2.90 -19.13 -24.88
N LEU A 145 2.42 -17.89 -24.92
CA LEU A 145 1.04 -17.56 -24.55
C LEU A 145 0.03 -18.14 -25.56
N ILE A 146 0.39 -18.17 -26.82
CA ILE A 146 -0.47 -18.69 -27.88
C ILE A 146 -0.55 -20.23 -27.82
N ALA A 147 0.55 -20.87 -27.43
CA ALA A 147 0.63 -22.34 -27.35
C ALA A 147 -0.10 -22.90 -26.13
N LEU A 148 -0.50 -22.09 -25.22
CA LEU A 148 -1.23 -22.47 -24.01
C LEU A 148 -2.72 -22.28 -24.21
#